data_19980c033f8624a64405b53f940fce89
#
_entry.id   19980c033f8624a64405b53f940fce89
#
_cell.length_a   1.000
_cell.length_b   1.000
_cell.length_c   1.000
_cell.angle_alpha   90.00
_cell.angle_beta   90.00
_cell.angle_gamma   90.00
#
_symmetry.space_group_name_H-M   'P 1'
#
loop_
_entity.id
_entity.type
_entity.pdbx_description
1 polymer ?
#
loop_
_entity_poly.entity_id
_entity_poly.type
_entity_poly.pdbx_seq_one_letter_code
_entity_poly.pdbx_strand_id
1 'polypeptide(L)'
;MNINKFTIKSQEAIQLSQQLAQSEGQQQIENEHIFKAIFEVDENVAPFILKKLNVNVPLFLQVLDSTIQSFPKVSGGEIMLSRTANSTLNEAEIIAKKMNDEFVSVEHLILAIFDSKTKVA
;
A
#
# COMPACT_ATOMS: atom_id res chain seq x y z
N MET A 1 9.42 -6.09 -10.17
CA MET A 1 9.78 -5.50 -8.87
C MET A 1 10.97 -6.22 -8.28
N ASN A 2 11.97 -5.47 -7.86
CA ASN A 2 13.13 -6.05 -7.19
C ASN A 2 12.98 -5.82 -5.69
N ILE A 3 12.54 -6.86 -4.98
CA ILE A 3 12.22 -6.76 -3.55
C ILE A 3 13.44 -6.35 -2.72
N ASN A 4 14.65 -6.67 -3.20
CA ASN A 4 15.88 -6.33 -2.48
C ASN A 4 16.14 -4.82 -2.41
N LYS A 5 15.48 -4.04 -3.27
CA LYS A 5 15.57 -2.58 -3.23
C LYS A 5 14.61 -1.94 -2.25
N PHE A 6 13.81 -2.73 -1.58
CA PHE A 6 12.82 -2.24 -0.61
C PHE A 6 13.35 -2.42 0.81
N THR A 7 13.08 -1.46 1.68
CA THR A 7 13.44 -1.59 3.09
C THR A 7 12.70 -2.79 3.69
N ILE A 8 13.20 -3.26 4.84
CA ILE A 8 12.56 -4.39 5.51
C ILE A 8 11.11 -4.07 5.86
N LYS A 9 10.84 -2.87 6.36
CA LYS A 9 9.46 -2.46 6.67
C LYS A 9 8.58 -2.43 5.42
N SER A 10 9.12 -1.98 4.30
CA SER A 10 8.39 -2.00 3.02
C SER A 10 8.10 -3.42 2.59
N GLN A 11 9.07 -4.33 2.72
CA GLN A 11 8.87 -5.74 2.40
C GLN A 11 7.79 -6.35 3.28
N GLU A 12 7.83 -6.04 4.59
CA GLU A 12 6.81 -6.52 5.53
C GLU A 12 5.43 -6.01 5.15
N ALA A 13 5.32 -4.75 4.73
CA ALA A 13 4.05 -4.19 4.31
C ALA A 13 3.50 -4.92 3.08
N ILE A 14 4.36 -5.22 2.11
CA ILE A 14 3.94 -5.93 0.91
C ILE A 14 3.48 -7.35 1.27
N GLN A 15 4.21 -8.05 2.12
CA GLN A 15 3.82 -9.39 2.57
C GLN A 15 2.49 -9.36 3.32
N LEU A 16 2.31 -8.39 4.20
CA LEU A 16 1.08 -8.26 4.97
C LEU A 16 -0.09 -7.92 4.07
N SER A 17 0.13 -7.12 3.01
CA SER A 17 -0.93 -6.79 2.07
C SER A 17 -1.46 -8.05 1.38
N GLN A 18 -0.60 -9.01 1.08
CA GLN A 18 -1.02 -10.29 0.53
C GLN A 18 -1.89 -11.06 1.53
N GLN A 19 -1.48 -11.08 2.80
CA GLN A 19 -2.27 -11.74 3.84
C GLN A 19 -3.62 -11.08 4.04
N LEU A 20 -3.67 -9.75 3.97
CA LEU A 20 -4.93 -9.02 4.08
C LEU A 20 -5.88 -9.37 2.94
N ALA A 21 -5.39 -9.39 1.71
CA ALA A 21 -6.22 -9.79 0.58
C ALA A 21 -6.72 -11.22 0.74
N GLN A 22 -5.84 -12.12 1.19
CA GLN A 22 -6.20 -13.52 1.40
C GLN A 22 -7.28 -13.67 2.46
N SER A 23 -7.16 -12.95 3.58
CA SER A 23 -8.13 -13.02 4.67
C SER A 23 -9.50 -12.52 4.25
N GLU A 24 -9.56 -11.61 3.27
CA GLU A 24 -10.81 -11.09 2.73
C GLU A 24 -11.35 -11.91 1.57
N GLY A 25 -10.68 -13.00 1.19
CA GLY A 25 -11.10 -13.81 0.06
C GLY A 25 -10.92 -13.12 -1.28
N GLN A 26 -9.98 -12.22 -1.39
CA GLN A 26 -9.74 -11.44 -2.61
C GLN A 26 -8.51 -11.95 -3.33
N GLN A 27 -8.55 -11.96 -4.66
CA GLN A 27 -7.46 -12.49 -5.47
C GLN A 27 -6.42 -11.45 -5.87
N GLN A 28 -6.74 -10.17 -5.73
CA GLN A 28 -5.82 -9.11 -6.13
C GLN A 28 -5.40 -8.31 -4.92
N ILE A 29 -4.10 -8.00 -4.87
CA ILE A 29 -3.55 -7.07 -3.89
C ILE A 29 -3.65 -5.69 -4.51
N GLU A 30 -4.45 -4.82 -3.88
CA GLU A 30 -4.66 -3.46 -4.34
C GLU A 30 -3.86 -2.48 -3.50
N ASN A 31 -3.78 -1.22 -3.96
CA ASN A 31 -3.11 -0.18 -3.19
C ASN A 31 -3.70 -0.03 -1.80
N GLU A 32 -4.99 -0.24 -1.66
CA GLU A 32 -5.68 -0.15 -0.37
C GLU A 32 -5.15 -1.18 0.62
N HIS A 33 -4.87 -2.39 0.16
CA HIS A 33 -4.27 -3.42 1.02
C HIS A 33 -2.87 -2.98 1.46
N ILE A 34 -2.09 -2.43 0.54
CA ILE A 34 -0.73 -1.98 0.84
C ILE A 34 -0.77 -0.84 1.86
N PHE A 35 -1.69 0.12 1.68
CA PHE A 35 -1.79 1.25 2.61
C PHE A 35 -2.18 0.76 4.01
N LYS A 36 -3.16 -0.13 4.10
CA LYS A 36 -3.56 -0.67 5.39
C LYS A 36 -2.41 -1.42 6.05
N ALA A 37 -1.65 -2.20 5.27
CA ALA A 37 -0.48 -2.92 5.78
C ALA A 37 0.56 -1.95 6.33
N ILE A 38 0.76 -0.81 5.68
CA ILE A 38 1.72 0.20 6.15
C ILE A 38 1.32 0.70 7.54
N PHE A 39 0.03 0.94 7.78
CA PHE A 39 -0.42 1.35 9.12
C PHE A 39 -0.06 0.33 10.18
N GLU A 40 -0.07 -0.94 9.84
CA GLU A 40 0.20 -2.00 10.82
C GLU A 40 1.68 -2.22 11.05
N VAL A 41 2.52 -2.10 10.01
CA VAL A 41 3.96 -2.31 10.18
C VAL A 41 4.68 -1.08 10.69
N ASP A 42 4.10 0.11 10.54
CA ASP A 42 4.70 1.36 11.03
C ASP A 42 3.59 2.26 11.57
N GLU A 43 3.43 2.28 12.88
CA GLU A 43 2.34 2.99 13.54
C GLU A 43 2.47 4.51 13.44
N ASN A 44 3.63 5.02 13.06
CA ASN A 44 3.92 6.45 13.12
C ASN A 44 3.90 7.16 11.77
N VAL A 45 4.44 6.51 10.73
CA VAL A 45 4.71 7.23 9.48
C VAL A 45 3.43 7.61 8.73
N ALA A 46 2.48 6.68 8.57
CA ALA A 46 1.26 6.99 7.83
C ALA A 46 0.39 8.02 8.55
N PRO A 47 0.13 7.88 9.87
CA PRO A 47 -0.60 8.93 10.58
C PRO A 47 0.10 10.28 10.54
N PHE A 48 1.43 10.31 10.63
CA PHE A 48 2.18 11.55 10.56
C PHE A 48 1.96 12.26 9.22
N ILE A 49 2.08 11.53 8.12
CA ILE A 49 1.91 12.10 6.79
C ILE A 49 0.47 12.56 6.57
N LEU A 50 -0.51 11.75 6.98
CA LEU A 50 -1.93 12.10 6.82
C LEU A 50 -2.27 13.35 7.62
N LYS A 51 -1.74 13.49 8.84
CA LYS A 51 -1.97 14.69 9.65
C LYS A 51 -1.37 15.92 9.01
N LYS A 52 -0.20 15.80 8.39
CA LYS A 52 0.42 16.89 7.65
C LYS A 52 -0.44 17.35 6.49
N LEU A 53 -1.22 16.43 5.90
CA LEU A 53 -2.12 16.74 4.80
C LEU A 53 -3.52 17.12 5.27
N ASN A 54 -3.71 17.33 6.59
CA ASN A 54 -4.99 17.67 7.20
C ASN A 54 -6.08 16.62 6.97
N VAL A 55 -5.67 15.36 6.94
CA VAL A 55 -6.59 14.23 6.76
C VAL A 55 -7.00 13.70 8.13
N ASN A 56 -8.29 13.46 8.31
CA ASN A 56 -8.82 12.84 9.52
C ASN A 56 -8.47 11.35 9.48
N VAL A 57 -7.51 10.92 10.31
CA VAL A 57 -6.97 9.56 10.26
C VAL A 57 -8.04 8.51 10.58
N PRO A 58 -8.84 8.62 11.66
CA PRO A 58 -9.88 7.62 11.90
C PRO A 58 -10.89 7.48 10.76
N LEU A 59 -11.29 8.60 10.17
CA LEU A 59 -12.21 8.58 9.03
C LEU A 59 -11.54 7.95 7.82
N PHE A 60 -10.28 8.27 7.57
CA PHE A 60 -9.53 7.68 6.46
C PHE A 60 -9.48 6.17 6.59
N LEU A 61 -9.17 5.66 7.79
CA LEU A 61 -9.12 4.21 8.03
C LEU A 61 -10.48 3.56 7.82
N GLN A 62 -11.55 4.22 8.23
CA GLN A 62 -12.90 3.71 8.04
C GLN A 62 -13.24 3.58 6.56
N VAL A 63 -12.92 4.61 5.77
CA VAL A 63 -13.13 4.59 4.33
C VAL A 63 -12.27 3.54 3.67
N LEU A 64 -11.02 3.42 4.11
CA LEU A 64 -10.09 2.42 3.59
C LEU A 64 -10.64 1.00 3.80
N ASP A 65 -11.10 0.71 5.01
CA ASP A 65 -11.67 -0.61 5.31
C ASP A 65 -12.94 -0.87 4.49
N SER A 66 -13.81 0.13 4.35
CA SER A 66 -15.01 -0.02 3.54
C SER A 66 -14.67 -0.29 2.08
N THR A 67 -13.66 0.39 1.56
CA THR A 67 -13.22 0.19 0.18
C THR A 67 -12.71 -1.23 -0.03
N ILE A 68 -11.87 -1.72 0.90
CA ILE A 68 -11.35 -3.09 0.83
C ILE A 68 -12.50 -4.10 0.86
N GLN A 69 -13.49 -3.89 1.72
CA GLN A 69 -14.63 -4.79 1.79
C GLN A 69 -15.45 -4.82 0.50
N SER A 70 -15.40 -3.75 -0.28
CA SER A 70 -16.15 -3.65 -1.53
C SER A 70 -15.51 -4.39 -2.69
N PHE A 71 -14.24 -4.81 -2.57
CA PHE A 71 -13.57 -5.52 -3.65
C PHE A 71 -14.16 -6.91 -3.86
N PRO A 72 -14.13 -7.43 -5.10
CA PRO A 72 -14.68 -8.76 -5.37
C PRO A 72 -14.02 -9.85 -4.53
N LYS A 73 -14.84 -10.79 -4.06
CA LYS A 73 -14.36 -11.95 -3.32
C LYS A 73 -14.48 -13.18 -4.25
N VAL A 74 -13.37 -13.91 -4.37
CA VAL A 74 -13.29 -15.04 -5.26
C VAL A 74 -12.66 -16.21 -4.51
N SER A 75 -13.19 -17.41 -4.66
CA SER A 75 -12.62 -18.59 -4.01
C SER A 75 -11.60 -19.26 -4.93
N GLY A 76 -10.45 -19.62 -4.35
CA GLY A 76 -9.38 -20.31 -5.06
C GLY A 76 -8.53 -19.39 -5.91
N GLY A 77 -7.49 -19.96 -6.52
CA GLY A 77 -6.59 -19.23 -7.39
C GLY A 77 -5.45 -18.55 -6.65
N GLU A 78 -4.51 -18.01 -7.39
CA GLU A 78 -3.37 -17.31 -6.86
C GLU A 78 -3.71 -15.86 -6.56
N ILE A 79 -3.11 -15.33 -5.49
CA ILE A 79 -3.23 -13.92 -5.14
C ILE A 79 -2.08 -13.19 -5.83
N MET A 80 -2.42 -12.18 -6.61
CA MET A 80 -1.45 -11.43 -7.40
C MET A 80 -1.65 -9.94 -7.20
N LEU A 81 -0.57 -9.18 -7.41
CA LEU A 81 -0.67 -7.73 -7.45
C LEU A 81 -1.58 -7.33 -8.61
N SER A 82 -2.49 -6.40 -8.35
CA SER A 82 -3.28 -5.80 -9.43
C SER A 82 -2.35 -4.99 -10.33
N ARG A 83 -2.83 -4.67 -11.53
CA ARG A 83 -2.07 -3.81 -12.43
C ARG A 83 -1.77 -2.47 -11.78
N THR A 84 -2.76 -1.90 -11.10
CA THR A 84 -2.59 -0.62 -10.41
C THR A 84 -1.55 -0.71 -9.30
N ALA A 85 -1.63 -1.76 -8.47
CA ALA A 85 -0.66 -1.93 -7.38
C ALA A 85 0.75 -2.14 -7.92
N ASN A 86 0.88 -2.92 -8.99
CA ASN A 86 2.19 -3.13 -9.60
C ASN A 86 2.77 -1.82 -10.13
N SER A 87 1.95 -0.99 -10.76
CA SER A 87 2.38 0.33 -11.23
C SER A 87 2.79 1.22 -10.07
N THR A 88 2.08 1.14 -8.95
CA THR A 88 2.42 1.91 -7.75
C THR A 88 3.78 1.52 -7.20
N LEU A 89 4.09 0.23 -7.15
CA LEU A 89 5.39 -0.22 -6.68
C LEU A 89 6.51 0.24 -7.60
N ASN A 90 6.28 0.22 -8.92
CA ASN A 90 7.24 0.75 -9.87
C ASN A 90 7.44 2.26 -9.69
N GLU A 91 6.36 3.00 -9.45
CA GLU A 91 6.45 4.44 -9.21
C GLU A 91 7.20 4.74 -7.92
N ALA A 92 7.03 3.92 -6.90
CA ALA A 92 7.76 4.09 -5.64
C ALA A 92 9.28 3.96 -5.87
N GLU A 93 9.71 3.05 -6.72
CA GLU A 93 11.13 2.94 -7.09
C GLU A 93 11.61 4.19 -7.80
N ILE A 94 10.80 4.74 -8.70
CA ILE A 94 11.14 5.98 -9.41
C ILE A 94 11.27 7.14 -8.44
N ILE A 95 10.32 7.27 -7.51
CA ILE A 95 10.34 8.34 -6.49
C ILE A 95 11.60 8.23 -5.63
N ALA A 96 11.93 7.03 -5.16
CA ALA A 96 13.13 6.83 -4.34
C ALA A 96 14.38 7.25 -5.09
N LYS A 97 14.47 6.89 -6.37
CA LYS A 97 15.61 7.24 -7.20
C LYS A 97 15.72 8.74 -7.39
N LYS A 98 14.60 9.41 -7.63
CA LYS A 98 14.58 10.89 -7.78
C LYS A 98 15.01 11.59 -6.50
N MET A 99 14.75 11.00 -5.35
CA MET A 99 15.14 11.54 -4.05
C MET A 99 16.54 11.12 -3.63
N ASN A 100 17.25 10.40 -4.50
CA ASN A 100 18.60 9.88 -4.24
C ASN A 100 18.62 8.92 -3.04
N ASP A 101 17.52 8.20 -2.82
CA ASP A 101 17.45 7.20 -1.79
C ASP A 101 17.77 5.84 -2.40
N GLU A 102 18.61 5.06 -1.71
CA GLU A 102 19.04 3.77 -2.19
C GLU A 102 17.93 2.72 -2.14
N PHE A 103 17.07 2.83 -1.12
CA PHE A 103 16.01 1.85 -0.88
C PHE A 103 14.64 2.50 -0.89
N VAL A 104 13.63 1.71 -1.29
CA VAL A 104 12.24 2.15 -1.27
C VAL A 104 11.70 1.95 0.14
N SER A 105 11.41 3.05 0.82
CA SER A 105 10.84 3.06 2.16
C SER A 105 9.32 3.11 2.11
N VAL A 106 8.67 2.94 3.27
CA VAL A 106 7.21 3.06 3.34
C VAL A 106 6.75 4.47 2.95
N GLU A 107 7.56 5.49 3.18
CA GLU A 107 7.24 6.86 2.75
C GLU A 107 7.12 6.95 1.24
N HIS A 108 8.03 6.30 0.51
CA HIS A 108 7.96 6.26 -0.95
C HIS A 108 6.70 5.52 -1.42
N LEU A 109 6.32 4.46 -0.72
CA LEU A 109 5.09 3.73 -1.05
C LEU A 109 3.87 4.63 -0.86
N ILE A 110 3.81 5.38 0.23
CA ILE A 110 2.70 6.28 0.49
C ILE A 110 2.62 7.37 -0.59
N LEU A 111 3.77 7.97 -0.94
CA LEU A 111 3.81 8.99 -1.99
C LEU A 111 3.33 8.42 -3.32
N ALA A 112 3.75 7.20 -3.65
CA ALA A 112 3.36 6.55 -4.90
C ALA A 112 1.85 6.26 -4.92
N ILE A 113 1.29 5.84 -3.79
CA ILE A 113 -0.15 5.57 -3.70
C ILE A 113 -0.95 6.85 -3.94
N PHE A 114 -0.54 7.96 -3.33
CA PHE A 114 -1.24 9.22 -3.53
C PHE A 114 -1.04 9.79 -4.92
N ASP A 115 0.04 9.44 -5.59
CA ASP A 115 0.29 9.86 -6.97
C ASP A 115 -0.46 9.00 -7.98
N SER A 116 -0.99 7.87 -7.56
CA SER A 116 -1.74 6.98 -8.42
C SER A 116 -3.21 7.41 -8.49
N LYS A 117 -3.91 6.92 -9.51
CA LYS A 117 -5.34 7.24 -9.69
C LYS A 117 -6.20 6.19 -8.97
N THR A 118 -6.00 6.06 -7.66
CA THR A 118 -6.76 5.12 -6.86
C THR A 118 -7.83 5.84 -6.04
N LYS A 119 -8.76 5.05 -5.50
CA LYS A 119 -9.81 5.58 -4.64
C LYS A 119 -9.26 6.04 -3.29
N VAL A 120 -8.09 5.58 -2.91
CA VAL A 120 -7.44 5.99 -1.67
C VAL A 120 -6.92 7.42 -1.78
N ALA A 121 -6.36 7.74 -2.93
CA ALA A 121 -5.86 9.07 -3.19
C ALA A 121 -6.99 10.09 -3.27
#